data_009491c7109b954d08c2d11587dcb8fa
#
_entry.id   009491c7109b954d08c2d11587dcb8fa
#
_cell.length_a   1.000
_cell.length_b   1.000
_cell.length_c   1.000
_cell.angle_alpha   90.00
_cell.angle_beta   90.00
_cell.angle_gamma   90.00
#
_symmetry.space_group_name_H-M   'P 1'
#
loop_
_entity.id
_entity.type
_entity.pdbx_description
1 polymer ?
#
loop_
_entity_poly.entity_id
_entity_poly.type
_entity_poly.pdbx_seq_one_letter_code
_entity_poly.pdbx_strand_id
1 'polypeptide(L)'
;MRRVKRVIVLILIVMLCMPLLPGVQTEAADGGKHLDVLFTHDTHSHLNSYSTIVNGKQKEVGGFARIKTLIDEKKKENPDTLILDGGDFSMGTLIQTVYTTEAAELRMLGYLGCDVTTFGNHEFDYRSSGLADMLKTAKNSGETVPKLVVCNVDWDAMEKEGLSKGQKQIESAFETYGVKDYVVIQKGGVKIAVLGVFGKDALECAPTCELEFKDPVESAKNTVEEIKKKEDVDMIACVSHSGTWEDEKVSEDETLA
;
A
#
# COMPACT_ATOMS: atom_id res chain seq x y z
N MET A 1 -60.39 39.01 27.12
CA MET A 1 -60.63 38.04 26.04
C MET A 1 -60.17 38.50 24.64
N ARG A 2 -60.11 39.74 24.25
CA ARG A 2 -59.68 40.23 22.92
C ARG A 2 -58.13 40.11 22.67
N ARG A 3 -57.26 40.19 23.68
CA ARG A 3 -55.81 40.12 23.53
C ARG A 3 -55.28 38.67 23.32
N VAL A 4 -55.92 37.69 23.95
CA VAL A 4 -55.53 36.26 23.81
C VAL A 4 -55.87 35.76 22.42
N LYS A 5 -56.99 36.17 21.82
CA LYS A 5 -57.32 35.77 20.44
C LYS A 5 -56.37 36.32 19.40
N ARG A 6 -55.74 37.48 19.57
CA ARG A 6 -54.78 38.08 18.64
C ARG A 6 -53.41 37.38 18.70
N VAL A 7 -52.99 36.92 19.87
CA VAL A 7 -51.75 36.18 20.05
C VAL A 7 -51.84 34.77 19.42
N ILE A 8 -52.99 34.11 19.58
CA ILE A 8 -53.21 32.78 18.98
C ILE A 8 -53.22 32.83 17.43
N VAL A 9 -53.80 33.91 16.86
CA VAL A 9 -53.83 34.10 15.39
C VAL A 9 -52.42 34.42 14.85
N LEU A 10 -51.59 35.17 15.59
CA LEU A 10 -50.21 35.45 15.18
C LEU A 10 -49.33 34.20 15.24
N ILE A 11 -49.50 33.34 16.24
CA ILE A 11 -48.77 32.07 16.36
C ILE A 11 -49.19 31.08 15.25
N LEU A 12 -50.48 31.05 14.89
CA LEU A 12 -50.97 30.22 13.79
C LEU A 12 -50.47 30.69 12.41
N ILE A 13 -50.32 32.00 12.19
CA ILE A 13 -49.77 32.55 10.94
C ILE A 13 -48.27 32.25 10.83
N VAL A 14 -47.51 32.33 11.92
CA VAL A 14 -46.08 31.96 11.91
C VAL A 14 -45.89 30.45 11.68
N MET A 15 -46.79 29.60 12.20
CA MET A 15 -46.75 28.16 11.90
C MET A 15 -47.18 27.80 10.47
N LEU A 16 -48.04 28.62 9.83
CA LEU A 16 -48.48 28.38 8.46
C LEU A 16 -47.48 28.90 7.40
N CYS A 17 -46.55 29.79 7.78
CA CYS A 17 -45.52 30.32 6.90
C CYS A 17 -44.19 29.54 6.96
N MET A 18 -44.06 28.55 7.86
CA MET A 18 -42.87 27.71 7.96
C MET A 18 -42.65 26.62 6.86
N PRO A 19 -43.67 26.25 6.06
CA PRO A 19 -43.44 25.23 5.03
C PRO A 19 -42.89 25.74 3.69
N LEU A 20 -42.54 26.99 3.56
CA LEU A 20 -42.05 27.62 2.31
C LEU A 20 -40.58 28.00 2.31
N LEU A 21 -39.84 27.64 3.35
CA LEU A 21 -38.39 27.57 3.20
C LEU A 21 -38.09 26.31 2.39
N PRO A 22 -37.32 26.40 1.25
CA PRO A 22 -36.85 25.21 0.58
C PRO A 22 -36.15 24.40 1.64
N GLY A 23 -36.63 23.19 1.90
CA GLY A 23 -35.98 22.26 2.79
C GLY A 23 -34.52 22.18 2.36
N VAL A 24 -33.61 22.56 3.23
CA VAL A 24 -32.26 22.13 3.13
C VAL A 24 -32.36 20.59 3.20
N GLN A 25 -32.40 19.95 2.04
CA GLN A 25 -32.12 18.54 1.98
C GLN A 25 -30.68 18.43 2.46
N THR A 26 -30.52 18.21 3.76
CA THR A 26 -29.33 17.52 4.20
C THR A 26 -29.45 16.18 3.53
N GLU A 27 -28.72 15.99 2.41
CA GLU A 27 -28.35 14.66 2.02
C GLU A 27 -27.83 14.03 3.32
N ALA A 28 -28.53 13.01 3.79
CA ALA A 28 -27.98 12.17 4.82
C ALA A 28 -26.67 11.68 4.20
N ALA A 29 -25.55 12.15 4.74
CA ALA A 29 -24.27 11.61 4.35
C ALA A 29 -24.45 10.10 4.46
N ASP A 30 -24.37 9.41 3.33
CA ASP A 30 -24.37 7.96 3.31
C ASP A 30 -23.29 7.59 4.34
N GLY A 31 -23.67 6.94 5.42
CA GLY A 31 -22.80 6.63 6.56
C GLY A 31 -21.76 5.57 6.20
N GLY A 32 -21.45 5.42 4.92
CA GLY A 32 -20.40 4.60 4.38
C GLY A 32 -19.02 5.10 4.84
N LYS A 33 -18.16 4.19 5.28
CA LYS A 33 -16.76 4.48 5.52
C LYS A 33 -16.11 4.85 4.20
N HIS A 34 -15.39 5.96 4.16
CA HIS A 34 -14.66 6.41 2.97
C HIS A 34 -13.17 6.27 3.22
N LEU A 35 -12.47 5.64 2.28
CA LEU A 35 -11.03 5.44 2.33
C LEU A 35 -10.41 5.91 1.01
N ASP A 36 -9.49 6.86 1.08
CA ASP A 36 -8.64 7.21 -0.03
C ASP A 36 -7.42 6.29 -0.05
N VAL A 37 -7.09 5.75 -1.22
CA VAL A 37 -5.91 4.92 -1.43
C VAL A 37 -5.01 5.58 -2.47
N LEU A 38 -3.75 5.79 -2.14
CA LEU A 38 -2.69 6.16 -3.07
C LEU A 38 -1.80 4.95 -3.31
N PHE A 39 -1.49 4.70 -4.56
CA PHE A 39 -0.68 3.56 -4.97
C PHE A 39 0.52 4.01 -5.80
N THR A 40 1.70 3.49 -5.46
CA THR A 40 2.94 3.63 -6.22
C THR A 40 3.50 2.27 -6.57
N HIS A 41 4.26 2.17 -7.65
CA HIS A 41 5.03 0.99 -8.03
C HIS A 41 6.15 1.41 -8.98
N ASP A 42 7.16 0.56 -9.18
CA ASP A 42 8.24 0.75 -10.16
C ASP A 42 8.90 2.13 -10.05
N THR A 43 9.22 2.55 -8.86
CA THR A 43 9.85 3.85 -8.63
C THR A 43 11.35 3.86 -8.95
N HIS A 44 11.98 2.67 -9.01
CA HIS A 44 13.31 2.41 -9.55
C HIS A 44 14.37 3.43 -9.12
N SER A 45 14.49 3.66 -7.80
CA SER A 45 15.46 4.62 -7.23
C SER A 45 15.38 6.05 -7.80
N HIS A 46 14.28 6.42 -8.49
CA HIS A 46 14.10 7.76 -9.04
C HIS A 46 13.68 8.78 -7.97
N LEU A 47 14.53 8.91 -6.93
CA LEU A 47 14.26 9.83 -5.80
C LEU A 47 14.34 11.30 -6.24
N ASN A 48 15.18 11.60 -7.24
CA ASN A 48 15.36 12.95 -7.76
C ASN A 48 14.47 13.21 -8.97
N SER A 49 14.05 14.47 -9.14
CA SER A 49 13.43 14.92 -10.37
C SER A 49 14.41 14.98 -11.53
N TYR A 50 13.89 14.92 -12.73
CA TYR A 50 14.68 15.11 -13.96
C TYR A 50 13.97 16.02 -14.95
N SER A 51 14.77 16.67 -15.81
CA SER A 51 14.24 17.58 -16.82
C SER A 51 13.93 16.82 -18.09
N THR A 52 12.73 17.01 -18.64
CA THR A 52 12.30 16.40 -19.91
C THR A 52 11.37 17.31 -20.68
N ILE A 53 11.06 16.95 -21.94
CA ILE A 53 10.16 17.73 -22.80
C ILE A 53 8.75 17.13 -22.70
N VAL A 54 7.81 17.91 -22.16
CA VAL A 54 6.39 17.57 -22.09
C VAL A 54 5.60 18.58 -22.91
N ASN A 55 4.90 18.11 -23.95
CA ASN A 55 4.14 18.95 -24.87
C ASN A 55 4.98 20.08 -25.47
N GLY A 56 6.21 19.76 -25.92
CA GLY A 56 7.13 20.71 -26.54
C GLY A 56 7.77 21.73 -25.59
N LYS A 57 7.59 21.60 -24.30
CA LYS A 57 8.19 22.49 -23.29
C LYS A 57 9.05 21.69 -22.31
N GLN A 58 10.22 22.23 -21.98
CA GLN A 58 11.06 21.66 -20.93
C GLN A 58 10.35 21.77 -19.58
N LYS A 59 10.27 20.66 -18.86
CA LYS A 59 9.66 20.57 -17.52
C LYS A 59 10.48 19.66 -16.64
N GLU A 60 10.52 20.00 -15.37
CA GLU A 60 10.98 19.10 -14.31
C GLU A 60 9.84 18.15 -13.92
N VAL A 61 10.09 16.83 -13.96
CA VAL A 61 9.11 15.79 -13.66
C VAL A 61 9.71 14.76 -12.70
N GLY A 62 8.85 13.92 -12.12
CA GLY A 62 9.23 12.84 -11.22
C GLY A 62 9.83 13.33 -9.89
N GLY A 63 10.42 12.41 -9.19
CA GLY A 63 11.07 12.62 -7.89
C GLY A 63 10.14 12.57 -6.69
N PHE A 64 10.66 12.02 -5.60
CA PHE A 64 9.89 11.78 -4.37
C PHE A 64 9.40 13.07 -3.70
N ALA A 65 10.08 14.19 -3.89
CA ALA A 65 9.62 15.48 -3.37
C ALA A 65 8.25 15.89 -3.95
N ARG A 66 8.00 15.59 -5.25
CA ARG A 66 6.69 15.86 -5.86
C ARG A 66 5.62 14.86 -5.42
N ILE A 67 6.00 13.58 -5.31
CA ILE A 67 5.10 12.55 -4.76
C ILE A 67 4.71 12.96 -3.34
N LYS A 68 5.68 13.38 -2.50
CA LYS A 68 5.41 13.86 -1.14
C LYS A 68 4.44 15.03 -1.12
N THR A 69 4.58 15.97 -2.04
CA THR A 69 3.66 17.12 -2.14
C THR A 69 2.23 16.64 -2.41
N LEU A 70 2.03 15.73 -3.37
CA LEU A 70 0.71 15.17 -3.70
C LEU A 70 0.12 14.38 -2.51
N ILE A 71 0.95 13.58 -1.83
CA ILE A 71 0.55 12.85 -0.64
C ILE A 71 0.11 13.82 0.46
N ASP A 72 0.88 14.88 0.70
CA ASP A 72 0.58 15.86 1.75
C ASP A 72 -0.70 16.66 1.43
N GLU A 73 -0.96 16.96 0.16
CA GLU A 73 -2.21 17.58 -0.29
C GLU A 73 -3.40 16.65 -0.03
N LYS A 74 -3.28 15.37 -0.39
CA LYS A 74 -4.33 14.38 -0.13
C LYS A 74 -4.55 14.15 1.36
N LYS A 75 -3.49 14.09 2.16
CA LYS A 75 -3.61 13.96 3.62
C LYS A 75 -4.19 15.19 4.32
N LYS A 76 -4.16 16.37 3.70
CA LYS A 76 -4.91 17.53 4.20
C LYS A 76 -6.41 17.37 4.00
N GLU A 77 -6.83 16.73 2.89
CA GLU A 77 -8.23 16.43 2.60
C GLU A 77 -8.71 15.24 3.44
N ASN A 78 -7.92 14.17 3.50
CA ASN A 78 -8.18 12.98 4.30
C ASN A 78 -6.89 12.51 4.99
N PRO A 79 -6.70 12.80 6.30
CA PRO A 79 -5.50 12.39 7.05
C PRO A 79 -5.28 10.88 7.10
N ASP A 80 -6.36 10.10 6.95
CA ASP A 80 -6.35 8.64 7.01
C ASP A 80 -6.13 7.98 5.63
N THR A 81 -5.67 8.74 4.62
CA THR A 81 -5.31 8.18 3.31
C THR A 81 -4.34 7.01 3.48
N LEU A 82 -4.70 5.86 2.88
CA LEU A 82 -3.86 4.67 2.81
C LEU A 82 -2.84 4.82 1.68
N ILE A 83 -1.58 4.51 1.95
CA ILE A 83 -0.51 4.56 0.95
C ILE A 83 0.08 3.16 0.81
N LEU A 84 -0.06 2.60 -0.38
CA LEU A 84 0.45 1.28 -0.75
C LEU A 84 1.50 1.41 -1.85
N ASP A 85 2.41 0.46 -1.90
CA ASP A 85 3.44 0.38 -2.92
C ASP A 85 3.57 -1.06 -3.44
N GLY A 86 3.73 -1.21 -4.76
CA GLY A 86 3.74 -2.48 -5.46
C GLY A 86 5.12 -3.09 -5.67
N GLY A 87 6.18 -2.58 -5.04
CA GLY A 87 7.54 -3.07 -5.22
C GLY A 87 8.28 -2.41 -6.40
N ASP A 88 9.46 -2.95 -6.73
CA ASP A 88 10.43 -2.35 -7.65
C ASP A 88 10.75 -0.90 -7.28
N PHE A 89 10.92 -0.67 -5.98
CA PHE A 89 11.33 0.64 -5.48
C PHE A 89 12.83 0.90 -5.69
N SER A 90 13.63 -0.14 -5.89
CA SER A 90 15.08 -0.09 -6.10
C SER A 90 15.48 -0.20 -7.59
N MET A 91 16.75 0.00 -7.87
CA MET A 91 17.39 -0.08 -9.18
C MET A 91 16.87 0.91 -10.24
N GLY A 92 17.76 1.59 -10.92
CA GLY A 92 17.43 2.53 -12.01
C GLY A 92 18.23 3.82 -11.97
N THR A 93 18.76 4.23 -10.83
CA THR A 93 19.64 5.41 -10.70
C THR A 93 20.84 5.10 -9.83
N LEU A 94 21.81 6.04 -9.75
CA LEU A 94 23.00 5.87 -8.90
C LEU A 94 22.68 5.77 -7.40
N ILE A 95 21.47 6.09 -6.97
CA ILE A 95 21.02 5.90 -5.58
C ILE A 95 21.13 4.43 -5.18
N GLN A 96 20.89 3.49 -6.09
CA GLN A 96 21.02 2.06 -5.85
C GLN A 96 22.40 1.63 -5.30
N THR A 97 23.44 2.42 -5.50
CA THR A 97 24.79 2.12 -4.98
C THR A 97 24.86 2.11 -3.45
N VAL A 98 23.91 2.72 -2.78
CA VAL A 98 23.76 2.72 -1.32
C VAL A 98 22.60 1.85 -0.83
N TYR A 99 22.07 0.97 -1.70
CA TYR A 99 20.96 0.06 -1.39
C TYR A 99 21.20 -0.75 -0.11
N THR A 100 22.35 -1.42 -0.02
CA THR A 100 22.66 -2.29 1.12
C THR A 100 23.10 -1.52 2.37
N THR A 101 23.74 -0.36 2.20
CA THR A 101 24.39 0.37 3.30
C THR A 101 23.50 1.43 3.92
N GLU A 102 22.58 1.99 3.15
CA GLU A 102 21.68 3.06 3.61
C GLU A 102 20.20 2.69 3.49
N ALA A 103 19.86 1.64 2.74
CA ALA A 103 18.47 1.29 2.42
C ALA A 103 17.64 2.51 1.97
N ALA A 104 18.26 3.35 1.11
CA ALA A 104 17.78 4.70 0.84
C ALA A 104 16.34 4.68 0.29
N GLU A 105 16.04 3.78 -0.63
CA GLU A 105 14.74 3.67 -1.29
C GLU A 105 13.63 3.29 -0.29
N LEU A 106 13.84 2.25 0.50
CA LEU A 106 12.86 1.77 1.47
C LEU A 106 12.62 2.79 2.60
N ARG A 107 13.68 3.47 3.06
CA ARG A 107 13.55 4.57 4.02
C ARG A 107 12.81 5.76 3.44
N MET A 108 13.04 6.07 2.16
CA MET A 108 12.32 7.14 1.48
C MET A 108 10.84 6.82 1.25
N LEU A 109 10.47 5.56 0.99
CA LEU A 109 9.07 5.13 1.02
C LEU A 109 8.44 5.38 2.40
N GLY A 110 9.16 5.06 3.47
CA GLY A 110 8.74 5.39 4.83
C GLY A 110 8.56 6.90 5.06
N TYR A 111 9.49 7.72 4.57
CA TYR A 111 9.39 9.19 4.62
C TYR A 111 8.17 9.73 3.85
N LEU A 112 7.80 9.12 2.72
CA LEU A 112 6.57 9.44 2.01
C LEU A 112 5.33 9.10 2.84
N GLY A 113 5.47 8.21 3.82
CA GLY A 113 4.38 7.71 4.64
C GLY A 113 3.68 6.50 4.01
N CYS A 114 4.40 5.71 3.21
CA CYS A 114 3.94 4.42 2.72
C CYS A 114 3.62 3.51 3.90
N ASP A 115 2.43 2.93 3.90
CA ASP A 115 1.95 2.06 4.97
C ASP A 115 2.42 0.61 4.76
N VAL A 116 2.28 0.12 3.52
CA VAL A 116 2.61 -1.26 3.15
C VAL A 116 3.23 -1.29 1.75
N THR A 117 4.27 -2.10 1.57
CA THR A 117 4.88 -2.42 0.28
C THR A 117 5.11 -3.92 0.15
N THR A 118 5.45 -4.37 -1.04
CA THR A 118 5.89 -5.73 -1.35
C THR A 118 7.26 -5.69 -2.04
N PHE A 119 7.75 -6.83 -2.50
CA PHE A 119 8.96 -6.92 -3.30
C PHE A 119 8.61 -6.95 -4.78
N GLY A 120 9.41 -6.27 -5.60
CA GLY A 120 9.51 -6.49 -7.03
C GLY A 120 10.76 -7.29 -7.37
N ASN A 121 11.01 -7.50 -8.67
CA ASN A 121 12.15 -8.29 -9.12
C ASN A 121 13.50 -7.62 -8.84
N HIS A 122 13.55 -6.31 -8.87
CA HIS A 122 14.79 -5.56 -8.65
C HIS A 122 15.26 -5.52 -7.20
N GLU A 123 14.42 -5.79 -6.22
CA GLU A 123 14.87 -5.96 -4.84
C GLU A 123 15.84 -7.13 -4.68
N PHE A 124 15.86 -8.09 -5.63
CA PHE A 124 16.74 -9.26 -5.61
C PHE A 124 18.06 -9.07 -6.40
N ASP A 125 18.31 -7.93 -7.04
CA ASP A 125 19.50 -7.72 -7.89
C ASP A 125 20.82 -7.84 -7.14
N TYR A 126 20.85 -7.49 -5.85
CA TYR A 126 22.00 -7.72 -4.97
C TYR A 126 21.96 -9.07 -4.24
N ARG A 127 21.19 -10.04 -4.76
CA ARG A 127 20.99 -11.39 -4.20
C ARG A 127 20.36 -11.37 -2.81
N SER A 128 20.15 -12.54 -2.25
CA SER A 128 19.60 -12.68 -0.89
C SER A 128 20.42 -11.96 0.18
N SER A 129 21.77 -11.97 0.06
CA SER A 129 22.62 -11.25 1.02
C SER A 129 22.43 -9.74 0.97
N GLY A 130 22.34 -9.14 -0.21
CA GLY A 130 22.16 -7.69 -0.35
C GLY A 130 20.77 -7.25 0.10
N LEU A 131 19.72 -8.01 -0.23
CA LEU A 131 18.38 -7.76 0.28
C LEU A 131 18.33 -7.89 1.82
N ALA A 132 18.99 -8.91 2.38
CA ALA A 132 19.07 -9.07 3.83
C ALA A 132 19.77 -7.88 4.52
N ASP A 133 20.85 -7.38 3.94
CA ASP A 133 21.58 -6.23 4.47
C ASP A 133 20.72 -4.96 4.37
N MET A 134 20.04 -4.74 3.26
CA MET A 134 19.13 -3.61 3.07
C MET A 134 18.00 -3.62 4.12
N LEU A 135 17.32 -4.75 4.31
CA LEU A 135 16.25 -4.88 5.30
C LEU A 135 16.73 -4.60 6.73
N LYS A 136 17.90 -5.15 7.10
CA LYS A 136 18.52 -4.90 8.41
C LYS A 136 18.90 -3.42 8.58
N THR A 137 19.48 -2.81 7.55
CA THR A 137 19.84 -1.40 7.54
C THR A 137 18.61 -0.52 7.73
N ALA A 138 17.55 -0.76 6.95
CA ALA A 138 16.30 -0.04 7.09
C ALA A 138 15.71 -0.17 8.50
N LYS A 139 15.67 -1.38 9.05
CA LYS A 139 15.14 -1.64 10.39
C LYS A 139 15.94 -0.94 11.48
N ASN A 140 17.29 -0.94 11.35
CA ASN A 140 18.21 -0.34 12.33
C ASN A 140 18.32 1.18 12.20
N SER A 141 17.79 1.78 11.15
CA SER A 141 17.83 3.25 10.97
C SER A 141 17.09 4.01 12.08
N GLY A 142 16.15 3.37 12.75
CA GLY A 142 15.25 4.00 13.71
C GLY A 142 14.19 4.90 13.09
N GLU A 143 14.13 4.97 11.75
CA GLU A 143 13.12 5.72 11.02
C GLU A 143 11.86 4.88 10.82
N THR A 144 10.76 5.55 10.49
CA THR A 144 9.54 4.84 10.07
C THR A 144 9.76 4.25 8.68
N VAL A 145 9.58 2.96 8.55
CA VAL A 145 9.65 2.23 7.27
C VAL A 145 8.33 1.51 7.03
N PRO A 146 7.93 1.26 5.77
CA PRO A 146 6.67 0.58 5.46
C PRO A 146 6.66 -0.85 5.99
N LYS A 147 5.48 -1.41 6.23
CA LYS A 147 5.35 -2.86 6.44
C LYS A 147 5.59 -3.57 5.12
N LEU A 148 6.32 -4.69 5.15
CA LEU A 148 6.58 -5.54 3.99
C LEU A 148 5.71 -6.80 4.06
N VAL A 149 5.06 -7.11 2.94
CA VAL A 149 4.20 -8.29 2.81
C VAL A 149 4.55 -9.10 1.56
N VAL A 150 4.60 -10.42 1.70
CA VAL A 150 4.70 -11.39 0.60
C VAL A 150 4.22 -12.75 1.11
N CYS A 151 3.17 -13.32 0.50
CA CYS A 151 2.51 -14.52 1.02
C CYS A 151 2.92 -15.82 0.31
N ASN A 152 3.70 -15.74 -0.75
CA ASN A 152 3.96 -16.90 -1.59
C ASN A 152 5.42 -17.39 -1.60
N VAL A 153 6.25 -17.01 -0.64
CA VAL A 153 7.58 -17.61 -0.48
C VAL A 153 7.43 -19.07 -0.02
N ASP A 154 8.12 -20.00 -0.67
CA ASP A 154 8.05 -21.43 -0.33
C ASP A 154 9.19 -21.86 0.60
N TRP A 155 9.12 -21.39 1.84
CA TRP A 155 10.07 -21.78 2.88
C TRP A 155 10.12 -23.29 3.11
N ASP A 156 8.95 -23.96 3.07
CA ASP A 156 8.84 -25.41 3.29
C ASP A 156 9.61 -26.22 2.25
N ALA A 157 9.59 -25.81 0.97
CA ALA A 157 10.35 -26.46 -0.09
C ALA A 157 11.85 -26.28 0.12
N MET A 158 12.29 -25.03 0.34
CA MET A 158 13.70 -24.71 0.56
C MET A 158 14.28 -25.37 1.82
N GLU A 159 13.51 -25.46 2.91
CA GLU A 159 13.95 -26.13 4.14
C GLU A 159 14.15 -27.63 3.95
N LYS A 160 13.28 -28.30 3.18
CA LYS A 160 13.41 -29.74 2.86
C LYS A 160 14.67 -30.04 2.09
N GLU A 161 15.14 -29.16 1.22
CA GLU A 161 16.36 -29.26 0.47
C GLU A 161 17.59 -28.83 1.27
N GLY A 162 17.38 -28.11 2.34
CA GLY A 162 18.41 -27.53 3.20
C GLY A 162 18.81 -26.13 2.73
N LEU A 163 18.38 -25.13 3.48
CA LEU A 163 18.63 -23.73 3.18
C LEU A 163 20.10 -23.42 2.88
N SER A 164 20.35 -22.76 1.75
CA SER A 164 21.64 -22.17 1.42
C SER A 164 22.04 -21.08 2.42
N LYS A 165 23.28 -20.63 2.36
CA LYS A 165 23.74 -19.51 3.20
C LYS A 165 22.94 -18.24 2.91
N GLY A 166 22.64 -17.94 1.64
CA GLY A 166 21.87 -16.78 1.23
C GLY A 166 20.42 -16.85 1.73
N GLN A 167 19.79 -18.02 1.57
CA GLN A 167 18.43 -18.25 2.06
C GLN A 167 18.31 -18.07 3.58
N LYS A 168 19.26 -18.60 4.38
CA LYS A 168 19.30 -18.36 5.84
C LYS A 168 19.48 -16.89 6.21
N GLN A 169 20.26 -16.14 5.44
CA GLN A 169 20.45 -14.72 5.69
C GLN A 169 19.17 -13.93 5.45
N ILE A 170 18.46 -14.21 4.35
CA ILE A 170 17.22 -13.50 4.02
C ILE A 170 16.08 -13.90 4.94
N GLU A 171 15.96 -15.20 5.32
CA GLU A 171 14.99 -15.67 6.31
C GLU A 171 15.12 -14.90 7.63
N SER A 172 16.35 -14.84 8.19
CA SER A 172 16.64 -14.08 9.40
C SER A 172 16.35 -12.57 9.24
N ALA A 173 16.56 -12.02 8.04
CA ALA A 173 16.27 -10.62 7.77
C ALA A 173 14.76 -10.36 7.67
N PHE A 174 13.99 -11.28 7.08
CA PHE A 174 12.52 -11.22 7.04
C PHE A 174 11.94 -11.25 8.45
N GLU A 175 12.41 -12.16 9.31
CA GLU A 175 12.01 -12.18 10.72
C GLU A 175 12.35 -10.88 11.46
N THR A 176 13.59 -10.40 11.30
CA THR A 176 14.06 -9.17 11.98
C THR A 176 13.29 -7.93 11.53
N TYR A 177 13.05 -7.79 10.24
CA TYR A 177 12.26 -6.69 9.68
C TYR A 177 10.80 -6.81 10.07
N GLY A 178 10.27 -8.01 10.09
CA GLY A 178 8.87 -8.35 10.34
C GLY A 178 8.07 -8.47 9.05
N VAL A 179 8.67 -9.05 7.98
CA VAL A 179 7.95 -9.42 6.75
C VAL A 179 6.87 -10.45 7.08
N LYS A 180 5.69 -10.31 6.50
CA LYS A 180 4.50 -11.14 6.77
C LYS A 180 3.80 -11.51 5.47
N ASP A 181 2.99 -12.55 5.51
CA ASP A 181 2.07 -12.88 4.43
C ASP A 181 1.05 -11.78 4.23
N TYR A 182 0.55 -11.24 5.34
CA TYR A 182 -0.35 -10.08 5.38
C TYR A 182 -0.16 -9.27 6.67
N VAL A 183 -0.65 -8.04 6.66
CA VAL A 183 -0.71 -7.17 7.83
C VAL A 183 -2.11 -6.57 7.97
N VAL A 184 -2.54 -6.34 9.21
CA VAL A 184 -3.79 -5.61 9.47
C VAL A 184 -3.45 -4.20 9.90
N ILE A 185 -4.11 -3.23 9.29
CA ILE A 185 -3.97 -1.79 9.57
C ILE A 185 -5.35 -1.15 9.71
N GLN A 186 -5.41 0.01 10.33
CA GLN A 186 -6.65 0.78 10.47
C GLN A 186 -6.46 2.20 9.96
N LYS A 187 -7.34 2.63 9.06
CA LYS A 187 -7.37 3.96 8.45
C LYS A 187 -8.81 4.45 8.33
N GLY A 188 -9.11 5.67 8.74
CA GLY A 188 -10.46 6.25 8.60
C GLY A 188 -11.59 5.43 9.21
N GLY A 189 -11.31 4.67 10.26
CA GLY A 189 -12.27 3.75 10.86
C GLY A 189 -12.48 2.45 10.07
N VAL A 190 -11.74 2.24 8.96
CA VAL A 190 -11.73 1.01 8.16
C VAL A 190 -10.59 0.11 8.65
N LYS A 191 -10.88 -1.13 9.00
CA LYS A 191 -9.90 -2.16 9.34
C LYS A 191 -9.56 -2.96 8.08
N ILE A 192 -8.31 -2.93 7.66
CA ILE A 192 -7.87 -3.41 6.34
C ILE A 192 -6.80 -4.48 6.55
N ALA A 193 -6.96 -5.67 5.96
CA ALA A 193 -5.87 -6.61 5.77
C ALA A 193 -5.22 -6.35 4.42
N VAL A 194 -3.89 -6.26 4.39
CA VAL A 194 -3.11 -6.09 3.17
C VAL A 194 -2.18 -7.29 3.05
N LEU A 195 -2.34 -8.09 2.00
CA LEU A 195 -1.44 -9.18 1.63
C LEU A 195 -0.54 -8.78 0.46
N GLY A 196 0.58 -9.49 0.27
CA GLY A 196 1.52 -9.25 -0.82
C GLY A 196 1.71 -10.48 -1.68
N VAL A 197 1.91 -10.29 -2.99
CA VAL A 197 2.16 -11.36 -3.96
C VAL A 197 3.34 -11.01 -4.84
N PHE A 198 4.24 -11.99 -5.04
CA PHE A 198 5.31 -11.93 -6.01
C PHE A 198 5.01 -12.91 -7.16
N GLY A 199 4.83 -12.37 -8.37
CA GLY A 199 4.33 -13.12 -9.51
C GLY A 199 5.40 -13.90 -10.27
N LYS A 200 4.96 -14.76 -11.20
CA LYS A 200 5.84 -15.58 -12.03
C LYS A 200 6.65 -14.74 -13.01
N ASP A 201 6.00 -13.77 -13.66
CA ASP A 201 6.68 -12.88 -14.60
C ASP A 201 7.78 -12.06 -13.89
N ALA A 202 7.49 -11.59 -12.67
CA ALA A 202 8.49 -10.93 -11.85
C ALA A 202 9.65 -11.86 -11.46
N LEU A 203 9.35 -13.12 -11.11
CA LEU A 203 10.39 -14.11 -10.79
C LEU A 203 11.29 -14.41 -12.01
N GLU A 204 10.72 -14.52 -13.21
CA GLU A 204 11.48 -14.69 -14.45
C GLU A 204 12.42 -13.49 -14.71
N CYS A 205 12.06 -12.30 -14.26
CA CYS A 205 12.86 -11.09 -14.32
C CYS A 205 13.86 -10.94 -13.16
N ALA A 206 13.90 -11.89 -12.21
CA ALA A 206 14.78 -11.87 -11.03
C ALA A 206 15.82 -13.01 -11.06
N PRO A 207 16.75 -13.06 -12.03
CA PRO A 207 17.67 -14.20 -12.21
C PRO A 207 18.65 -14.39 -11.04
N THR A 208 18.77 -13.41 -10.17
CA THR A 208 19.62 -13.46 -8.95
C THR A 208 18.84 -13.79 -7.69
N CYS A 209 17.53 -13.98 -7.78
CA CYS A 209 16.70 -14.41 -6.67
C CYS A 209 17.04 -15.86 -6.29
N GLU A 210 17.31 -16.09 -5.00
CA GLU A 210 17.62 -17.40 -4.45
C GLU A 210 16.43 -18.01 -3.68
N LEU A 211 15.27 -17.33 -3.68
CA LEU A 211 14.05 -17.82 -3.04
C LEU A 211 13.20 -18.61 -4.04
N GLU A 212 12.47 -19.57 -3.52
CA GLU A 212 11.43 -20.29 -4.22
C GLU A 212 10.05 -19.72 -3.87
N PHE A 213 9.14 -19.75 -4.82
CA PHE A 213 7.81 -19.20 -4.65
C PHE A 213 6.74 -20.22 -5.03
N LYS A 214 5.69 -20.28 -4.23
CA LYS A 214 4.44 -20.99 -4.51
C LYS A 214 3.67 -20.29 -5.63
N ASP A 215 2.67 -20.97 -6.19
CA ASP A 215 1.75 -20.34 -7.15
C ASP A 215 1.12 -19.07 -6.53
N PRO A 216 1.24 -17.92 -7.19
CA PRO A 216 0.82 -16.64 -6.62
C PRO A 216 -0.69 -16.56 -6.41
N VAL A 217 -1.50 -17.08 -7.33
CA VAL A 217 -2.97 -17.04 -7.26
C VAL A 217 -3.46 -17.96 -6.14
N GLU A 218 -2.94 -19.19 -6.07
CA GLU A 218 -3.31 -20.13 -5.01
C GLU A 218 -2.88 -19.62 -3.63
N SER A 219 -1.69 -19.03 -3.51
CA SER A 219 -1.22 -18.46 -2.25
C SER A 219 -2.07 -17.27 -1.81
N ALA A 220 -2.44 -16.39 -2.73
CA ALA A 220 -3.36 -15.28 -2.43
C ALA A 220 -4.70 -15.80 -1.92
N LYS A 221 -5.31 -16.80 -2.57
CA LYS A 221 -6.57 -17.43 -2.13
C LYS A 221 -6.45 -17.97 -0.70
N ASN A 222 -5.41 -18.77 -0.45
CA ASN A 222 -5.18 -19.38 0.85
C ASN A 222 -5.02 -18.32 1.94
N THR A 223 -4.28 -17.24 1.64
CA THR A 223 -4.08 -16.12 2.57
C THR A 223 -5.40 -15.36 2.83
N VAL A 224 -6.21 -15.12 1.79
CA VAL A 224 -7.53 -14.48 1.94
C VAL A 224 -8.46 -15.34 2.80
N GLU A 225 -8.47 -16.66 2.61
CA GLU A 225 -9.24 -17.57 3.46
C GLU A 225 -8.75 -17.54 4.92
N GLU A 226 -7.44 -17.46 5.12
CA GLU A 226 -6.87 -17.33 6.45
C GLU A 226 -7.30 -16.04 7.12
N ILE A 227 -7.19 -14.91 6.41
CA ILE A 227 -7.65 -13.60 6.89
C ILE A 227 -9.13 -13.66 7.27
N LYS A 228 -10.00 -14.16 6.39
CA LYS A 228 -11.44 -14.30 6.66
C LYS A 228 -11.77 -15.17 7.89
N LYS A 229 -10.89 -16.10 8.23
CA LYS A 229 -11.06 -16.98 9.41
C LYS A 229 -10.53 -16.36 10.70
N LYS A 230 -9.46 -15.57 10.63
CA LYS A 230 -8.73 -15.09 11.82
C LYS A 230 -8.99 -13.64 12.16
N GLU A 231 -9.35 -12.83 11.16
CA GLU A 231 -9.44 -11.39 11.29
C GLU A 231 -10.86 -10.90 11.05
N ASP A 232 -11.30 -9.96 11.88
CA ASP A 232 -12.52 -9.19 11.63
C ASP A 232 -12.12 -7.89 10.92
N VAL A 233 -12.14 -7.90 9.59
CA VAL A 233 -11.73 -6.78 8.75
C VAL A 233 -12.86 -6.30 7.84
N ASP A 234 -12.87 -5.01 7.57
CA ASP A 234 -13.84 -4.38 6.67
C ASP A 234 -13.45 -4.59 5.18
N MET A 235 -12.13 -4.73 4.91
CA MET A 235 -11.59 -4.81 3.55
C MET A 235 -10.32 -5.67 3.52
N ILE A 236 -10.11 -6.36 2.40
CA ILE A 236 -8.86 -7.03 2.07
C ILE A 236 -8.30 -6.39 0.81
N ALA A 237 -7.03 -6.00 0.84
CA ALA A 237 -6.30 -5.46 -0.29
C ALA A 237 -5.10 -6.36 -0.61
N CYS A 238 -4.78 -6.51 -1.88
CA CYS A 238 -3.58 -7.21 -2.35
C CYS A 238 -2.65 -6.21 -3.04
N VAL A 239 -1.39 -6.16 -2.61
CA VAL A 239 -0.32 -5.50 -3.34
C VAL A 239 0.45 -6.58 -4.09
N SER A 240 0.54 -6.45 -5.41
CA SER A 240 1.13 -7.47 -6.27
C SER A 240 2.22 -6.87 -7.13
N HIS A 241 3.30 -7.66 -7.32
CA HIS A 241 4.31 -7.39 -8.33
C HIS A 241 4.40 -8.62 -9.25
N SER A 242 3.58 -8.59 -10.30
CA SER A 242 3.40 -9.79 -11.11
C SER A 242 3.29 -9.43 -12.58
N GLY A 243 2.82 -9.31 -13.37
CA GLY A 243 2.45 -8.90 -14.70
C GLY A 243 0.92 -8.76 -14.77
N THR A 244 0.46 -7.99 -15.70
CA THR A 244 -0.96 -7.68 -15.85
C THR A 244 -1.87 -8.93 -15.94
N TRP A 245 -1.37 -10.02 -16.52
CA TRP A 245 -2.14 -11.25 -16.67
C TRP A 245 -2.39 -12.00 -15.35
N GLU A 246 -1.38 -12.02 -14.46
CA GLU A 246 -1.53 -12.66 -13.13
C GLU A 246 -2.39 -11.80 -12.22
N ASP A 247 -2.22 -10.49 -12.27
CA ASP A 247 -3.03 -9.54 -11.51
C ASP A 247 -4.50 -9.59 -11.94
N GLU A 248 -4.78 -9.71 -13.24
CA GLU A 248 -6.13 -9.91 -13.77
C GLU A 248 -6.74 -11.20 -13.22
N LYS A 249 -6.00 -12.31 -13.21
CA LYS A 249 -6.47 -13.59 -12.64
C LYS A 249 -6.73 -13.52 -11.15
N VAL A 250 -5.88 -12.83 -10.41
CA VAL A 250 -6.10 -12.61 -8.96
C VAL A 250 -7.37 -11.79 -8.75
N SER A 251 -7.61 -10.78 -9.57
CA SER A 251 -8.78 -9.90 -9.46
C SER A 251 -10.09 -10.55 -9.92
N GLU A 252 -10.04 -11.48 -10.88
CA GLU A 252 -11.20 -12.19 -11.40
C GLU A 252 -11.70 -13.34 -10.49
N ASP A 253 -10.89 -13.75 -9.52
CA ASP A 253 -11.28 -14.83 -8.63
C ASP A 253 -12.34 -14.38 -7.64
N GLU A 254 -13.54 -14.94 -7.74
CA GLU A 254 -14.69 -14.60 -6.87
C GLU A 254 -14.41 -14.81 -5.37
N THR A 255 -13.38 -15.60 -5.02
CA THR A 255 -12.98 -15.79 -3.61
C THR A 255 -12.13 -14.65 -3.09
N LEU A 256 -11.57 -13.83 -3.99
CA LEU A 256 -10.73 -12.67 -3.66
C LEU A 256 -11.49 -11.34 -3.79
N ALA A 257 -12.65 -11.35 -4.44
CA ALA A 257 -13.50 -10.17 -4.64
C ALA A 257 -14.36 -9.82 -3.40
#